data_37fd330d9269f976ce38636ae177f4c1
#
_entry.id   37fd330d9269f976ce38636ae177f4c1
#
_cell.length_a   1.000
_cell.length_b   1.000
_cell.length_c   1.000
_cell.angle_alpha   90.00
_cell.angle_beta   90.00
_cell.angle_gamma   90.00
#
_symmetry.space_group_name_H-M   'P 1'
#
loop_
_entity.id
_entity.type
_entity.pdbx_description
1 polymer ?
#
loop_
_entity_poly.entity_id
_entity_poly.type
_entity_poly.pdbx_seq_one_letter_code
_entity_poly.pdbx_strand_id
1 'polypeptide(L)'
;MTARYSQRQIEEARSRRALSAIVGREVELIRRGGEFVGLCPFHKERTPSFTVVDAKGFYHCFGCGAHGDAIDWHMQIYNESFAAAVEALTGACGPSAREIRREEEARRAGDDQVARNHAHTEIARRIWHEASPIAGTPGEGYFRGRGVTMSLPPTLRFHPRVLHGPKARDLWLPAVICAVQDLAGGVTAVHRIYLDPATLRATPNKTTLFPDKALLGQPREGAIRLAAAAPRLGRCEGVETGLSIQQATGMPIWSAISGGHMAKMALPAIVAEAVTFADRDPVCWQPGPLYGKRPGEHYALQAAARDRAAGRRALIVAPPGNKEDFNDLLQETG
;
A
#
# COMPACT_ATOMS: atom_id res chain seq x y z
N MET A 1 -15.59 19.65 -7.91
CA MET A 1 -14.98 20.85 -7.28
C MET A 1 -14.63 20.49 -5.86
N THR A 2 -13.37 20.29 -5.55
CA THR A 2 -12.88 20.03 -4.19
C THR A 2 -13.02 21.32 -3.38
N ALA A 3 -13.71 21.27 -2.26
CA ALA A 3 -13.89 22.41 -1.40
C ALA A 3 -12.51 22.88 -0.88
N ARG A 4 -12.14 24.14 -1.16
CA ARG A 4 -10.88 24.77 -0.74
C ARG A 4 -10.70 24.82 0.78
N TYR A 5 -11.80 24.71 1.54
CA TYR A 5 -11.83 24.72 2.99
C TYR A 5 -12.60 23.52 3.50
N SER A 6 -12.14 22.93 4.60
CA SER A 6 -12.85 21.88 5.30
C SER A 6 -14.10 22.43 5.99
N GLN A 7 -15.09 21.59 6.24
CA GLN A 7 -16.30 21.92 7.03
C GLN A 7 -15.95 22.55 8.38
N ARG A 8 -14.88 22.05 9.04
CA ARG A 8 -14.38 22.55 10.31
C ARG A 8 -13.88 24.00 10.21
N GLN A 9 -13.15 24.34 9.14
CA GLN A 9 -12.65 25.70 8.92
C GLN A 9 -13.81 26.68 8.63
N ILE A 10 -14.82 26.24 7.90
CA ILE A 10 -16.02 27.03 7.62
C ILE A 10 -16.80 27.29 8.92
N GLU A 11 -16.96 26.27 9.75
CA GLU A 11 -17.65 26.39 11.03
C GLU A 11 -16.88 27.27 12.01
N GLU A 12 -15.54 27.17 12.03
CA GLU A 12 -14.68 28.06 12.79
C GLU A 12 -14.81 29.52 12.33
N ALA A 13 -14.88 29.77 11.03
CA ALA A 13 -15.08 31.12 10.48
C ALA A 13 -16.42 31.73 10.94
N ARG A 14 -17.48 30.90 11.04
CA ARG A 14 -18.80 31.30 11.48
C ARG A 14 -18.89 31.58 12.98
N SER A 15 -18.18 30.81 13.80
CA SER A 15 -18.38 30.78 15.27
C SER A 15 -17.26 31.42 16.09
N ARG A 16 -16.10 31.73 15.48
CA ARG A 16 -14.92 32.22 16.21
C ARG A 16 -15.14 33.53 16.96
N ARG A 17 -16.03 34.38 16.48
CA ARG A 17 -16.39 35.65 17.10
C ARG A 17 -17.92 35.82 17.05
N ALA A 18 -18.49 36.49 18.05
CA ALA A 18 -19.86 36.87 18.00
C ALA A 18 -20.15 37.75 16.76
N LEU A 19 -21.24 37.45 16.05
CA LEU A 19 -21.58 38.15 14.83
C LEU A 19 -21.77 39.65 15.06
N SER A 20 -22.35 40.01 16.21
CA SER A 20 -22.52 41.41 16.63
C SER A 20 -21.18 42.15 16.77
N ALA A 21 -20.11 41.47 17.20
CA ALA A 21 -18.77 42.05 17.31
C ALA A 21 -18.09 42.22 15.92
N ILE A 22 -18.47 41.41 14.93
CA ILE A 22 -18.01 41.56 13.54
C ILE A 22 -18.74 42.72 12.87
N VAL A 23 -20.07 42.67 12.90
CA VAL A 23 -20.96 43.66 12.29
C VAL A 23 -20.81 45.04 12.92
N GLY A 24 -20.62 45.09 14.26
CA GLY A 24 -20.45 46.32 15.02
C GLY A 24 -19.23 47.16 14.70
N ARG A 25 -18.33 46.68 13.81
CA ARG A 25 -17.25 47.46 13.27
C ARG A 25 -17.70 48.48 12.21
N GLU A 26 -18.78 48.13 11.48
CA GLU A 26 -19.31 48.87 10.35
C GLU A 26 -20.68 49.50 10.63
N VAL A 27 -21.43 48.93 11.60
CA VAL A 27 -22.81 49.33 11.93
C VAL A 27 -22.90 49.59 13.40
N GLU A 28 -23.44 50.76 13.76
CA GLU A 28 -23.77 51.06 15.15
C GLU A 28 -24.94 50.21 15.60
N LEU A 29 -24.68 49.27 16.52
CA LEU A 29 -25.65 48.29 17.01
C LEU A 29 -26.11 48.63 18.41
N ILE A 30 -27.43 48.68 18.62
CA ILE A 30 -28.05 48.85 19.92
C ILE A 30 -28.67 47.52 20.36
N ARG A 31 -28.31 47.06 21.55
CA ARG A 31 -28.85 45.81 22.11
C ARG A 31 -30.32 45.98 22.51
N ARG A 32 -31.19 45.07 22.04
CA ARG A 32 -32.58 44.96 22.41
C ARG A 32 -32.90 43.50 22.80
N GLY A 33 -32.91 43.24 24.12
CA GLY A 33 -33.12 41.88 24.62
C GLY A 33 -32.00 40.90 24.17
N GLY A 34 -32.37 39.87 23.42
CA GLY A 34 -31.46 38.87 22.87
C GLY A 34 -30.87 39.22 21.49
N GLU A 35 -31.19 40.37 20.94
CA GLU A 35 -30.83 40.79 19.59
C GLU A 35 -30.11 42.15 19.59
N PHE A 36 -29.40 42.44 18.51
CA PHE A 36 -28.83 43.77 18.25
C PHE A 36 -29.51 44.37 17.03
N VAL A 37 -29.83 45.67 17.10
CA VAL A 37 -30.56 46.40 16.04
C VAL A 37 -29.77 47.62 15.62
N GLY A 38 -29.68 47.89 14.30
CA GLY A 38 -28.99 49.04 13.74
C GLY A 38 -29.58 49.49 12.41
N LEU A 39 -29.02 50.55 11.84
CA LEU A 39 -29.34 50.97 10.47
C LEU A 39 -28.64 50.02 9.47
N CYS A 40 -29.35 49.62 8.44
CA CYS A 40 -28.84 48.71 7.45
C CYS A 40 -27.75 49.35 6.59
N PRO A 41 -26.57 48.73 6.42
CA PRO A 41 -25.51 49.24 5.55
C PRO A 41 -25.78 49.00 4.05
N PHE A 42 -26.74 48.13 3.72
CA PHE A 42 -27.02 47.71 2.34
C PHE A 42 -28.08 48.53 1.64
N HIS A 43 -28.82 49.35 2.42
CA HIS A 43 -29.79 50.30 1.83
C HIS A 43 -29.96 51.54 2.75
N LYS A 44 -30.44 52.61 2.18
CA LYS A 44 -30.68 53.86 2.92
C LYS A 44 -31.97 53.80 3.71
N GLU A 45 -31.93 53.97 5.03
CA GLU A 45 -33.07 54.03 5.91
C GLU A 45 -32.83 55.03 7.04
N ARG A 46 -33.92 55.44 7.69
CA ARG A 46 -33.91 56.35 8.86
C ARG A 46 -34.32 55.66 10.16
N THR A 47 -34.99 54.51 10.02
CA THR A 47 -35.51 53.71 11.17
C THR A 47 -34.76 52.36 11.12
N PRO A 48 -34.13 51.94 12.21
CA PRO A 48 -33.40 50.69 12.25
C PRO A 48 -34.28 49.48 11.91
N SER A 49 -33.92 48.76 10.85
CA SER A 49 -34.56 47.51 10.41
C SER A 49 -33.60 46.34 10.30
N PHE A 50 -32.33 46.55 10.60
CA PHE A 50 -31.27 45.55 10.54
C PHE A 50 -31.10 44.91 11.93
N THR A 51 -31.15 43.59 12.00
CA THR A 51 -31.05 42.80 13.23
C THR A 51 -29.91 41.80 13.14
N VAL A 52 -29.21 41.59 14.26
CA VAL A 52 -28.18 40.59 14.45
C VAL A 52 -28.48 39.75 15.66
N VAL A 53 -28.45 38.43 15.52
CA VAL A 53 -28.74 37.46 16.58
C VAL A 53 -27.51 36.55 16.78
N ASP A 54 -26.71 36.84 17.79
CA ASP A 54 -25.47 36.09 18.07
C ASP A 54 -25.75 34.60 18.35
N ALA A 55 -26.81 34.29 19.08
CA ALA A 55 -27.15 32.91 19.39
C ALA A 55 -27.48 32.06 18.15
N LYS A 56 -27.86 32.70 17.05
CA LYS A 56 -28.10 32.04 15.76
C LYS A 56 -26.97 32.24 14.75
N GLY A 57 -25.98 33.11 15.05
CA GLY A 57 -24.93 33.49 14.13
C GLY A 57 -25.46 34.11 12.83
N PHE A 58 -26.57 34.86 12.90
CA PHE A 58 -27.32 35.27 11.73
C PHE A 58 -27.75 36.74 11.83
N TYR A 59 -27.66 37.46 10.69
CA TYR A 59 -28.23 38.82 10.55
C TYR A 59 -29.35 38.82 9.50
N HIS A 60 -30.29 39.75 9.68
CA HIS A 60 -31.38 39.97 8.74
C HIS A 60 -31.81 41.44 8.73
N CYS A 61 -32.02 41.98 7.55
CA CYS A 61 -32.66 43.29 7.37
C CYS A 61 -34.09 43.15 6.96
N PHE A 62 -35.03 43.64 7.75
CA PHE A 62 -36.47 43.63 7.43
C PHE A 62 -36.86 44.68 6.38
N GLY A 63 -35.96 45.60 6.03
CA GLY A 63 -36.20 46.61 5.00
C GLY A 63 -35.84 46.15 3.57
N CYS A 64 -34.63 45.58 3.38
CA CYS A 64 -34.17 45.17 2.05
C CYS A 64 -34.02 43.66 1.88
N GLY A 65 -34.24 42.89 2.96
CA GLY A 65 -34.09 41.43 2.89
C GLY A 65 -32.67 40.89 2.92
N ALA A 66 -31.65 41.74 3.08
CA ALA A 66 -30.26 41.30 3.21
C ALA A 66 -30.12 40.42 4.45
N HIS A 67 -29.47 39.26 4.31
CA HIS A 67 -29.34 38.29 5.39
C HIS A 67 -28.10 37.41 5.19
N GLY A 68 -27.64 36.73 6.24
CA GLY A 68 -26.55 35.80 6.17
C GLY A 68 -25.85 35.57 7.51
N ASP A 69 -24.74 34.83 7.43
CA ASP A 69 -23.82 34.56 8.55
C ASP A 69 -22.58 35.49 8.52
N ALA A 70 -21.57 35.18 9.31
CA ALA A 70 -20.35 35.98 9.38
C ALA A 70 -19.57 35.98 8.04
N ILE A 71 -19.61 34.87 7.29
CA ILE A 71 -18.95 34.77 6.00
C ILE A 71 -19.70 35.59 4.96
N ASP A 72 -21.05 35.46 4.94
CA ASP A 72 -21.91 36.25 4.05
C ASP A 72 -21.79 37.76 4.30
N TRP A 73 -21.68 38.15 5.59
CA TRP A 73 -21.42 39.52 5.98
C TRP A 73 -20.12 40.05 5.36
N HIS A 74 -19.02 39.29 5.55
CA HIS A 74 -17.71 39.71 5.05
C HIS A 74 -17.70 39.83 3.53
N MET A 75 -18.29 38.84 2.83
CA MET A 75 -18.41 38.86 1.38
C MET A 75 -19.20 40.06 0.88
N GLN A 76 -20.32 40.41 1.55
CA GLN A 76 -21.21 41.50 1.09
C GLN A 76 -20.66 42.88 1.44
N ILE A 77 -20.14 43.08 2.65
CA ILE A 77 -19.72 44.41 3.11
C ILE A 77 -18.37 44.83 2.47
N TYR A 78 -17.43 43.87 2.28
CA TYR A 78 -16.11 44.16 1.72
C TYR A 78 -15.97 43.76 0.24
N ASN A 79 -17.05 43.25 -0.36
CA ASN A 79 -17.06 42.73 -1.73
C ASN A 79 -15.96 41.71 -2.00
N GLU A 80 -15.77 40.80 -1.07
CA GLU A 80 -14.71 39.77 -1.08
C GLU A 80 -15.23 38.41 -1.55
N SER A 81 -14.30 37.55 -1.99
CA SER A 81 -14.62 36.16 -2.29
C SER A 81 -14.82 35.35 -1.00
N PHE A 82 -15.55 34.24 -1.10
CA PHE A 82 -15.73 33.28 0.00
C PHE A 82 -14.39 32.90 0.66
N ALA A 83 -13.36 32.69 -0.14
CA ALA A 83 -12.03 32.33 0.33
C ALA A 83 -11.40 33.45 1.17
N ALA A 84 -11.45 34.68 0.69
CA ALA A 84 -10.93 35.85 1.41
C ALA A 84 -11.69 36.09 2.72
N ALA A 85 -13.01 35.93 2.72
CA ALA A 85 -13.83 36.05 3.90
C ALA A 85 -13.47 35.00 4.98
N VAL A 86 -13.28 33.72 4.60
CA VAL A 86 -12.86 32.66 5.53
C VAL A 86 -11.47 32.95 6.08
N GLU A 87 -10.53 33.40 5.26
CA GLU A 87 -9.17 33.77 5.69
C GLU A 87 -9.19 34.94 6.68
N ALA A 88 -9.96 35.98 6.39
CA ALA A 88 -10.09 37.14 7.26
C ALA A 88 -10.72 36.80 8.63
N LEU A 89 -11.71 35.90 8.65
CA LEU A 89 -12.41 35.49 9.87
C LEU A 89 -11.62 34.51 10.73
N THR A 90 -10.86 33.60 10.12
CA THR A 90 -10.11 32.55 10.83
C THR A 90 -8.64 32.93 11.05
N GLY A 91 -8.09 33.82 10.24
CA GLY A 91 -6.66 34.07 10.16
C GLY A 91 -5.88 32.88 9.58
N ALA A 92 -6.60 31.87 9.06
CA ALA A 92 -6.02 30.72 8.41
C ALA A 92 -5.84 31.04 6.93
N CYS A 93 -4.60 31.05 6.48
CA CYS A 93 -4.32 31.06 5.04
C CYS A 93 -4.80 29.71 4.47
N GLY A 94 -5.73 29.73 3.52
CA GLY A 94 -6.13 28.52 2.81
C GLY A 94 -4.94 27.92 2.05
N PRO A 95 -5.02 26.64 1.60
CA PRO A 95 -3.94 26.03 0.87
C PRO A 95 -3.60 26.86 -0.35
N SER A 96 -2.32 27.16 -0.49
CA SER A 96 -1.81 27.93 -1.63
C SER A 96 -2.09 27.20 -2.96
N ALA A 97 -2.13 27.92 -4.07
CA ALA A 97 -2.27 27.32 -5.39
C ALA A 97 -1.21 26.23 -5.67
N ARG A 98 -0.03 26.35 -5.03
CA ARG A 98 1.05 25.36 -5.09
C ARG A 98 0.72 24.08 -4.30
N GLU A 99 0.08 24.21 -3.14
CA GLU A 99 -0.36 23.06 -2.32
C GLU A 99 -1.49 22.31 -2.99
N ILE A 100 -2.51 23.03 -3.52
CA ILE A 100 -3.60 22.44 -4.31
C ILE A 100 -3.06 21.65 -5.50
N ARG A 101 -2.11 22.24 -6.26
CA ARG A 101 -1.49 21.57 -7.39
C ARG A 101 -0.74 20.31 -6.98
N ARG A 102 0.02 20.35 -5.86
CA ARG A 102 0.73 19.19 -5.33
C ARG A 102 -0.20 18.06 -4.93
N GLU A 103 -1.32 18.39 -4.31
CA GLU A 103 -2.34 17.38 -3.92
C GLU A 103 -3.00 16.76 -5.16
N GLU A 104 -3.31 17.56 -6.18
CA GLU A 104 -3.84 17.05 -7.44
C GLU A 104 -2.83 16.17 -8.20
N GLU A 105 -1.57 16.58 -8.26
CA GLU A 105 -0.49 15.79 -8.87
C GLU A 105 -0.26 14.48 -8.10
N ALA A 106 -0.26 14.51 -6.76
CA ALA A 106 -0.15 13.33 -5.92
C ALA A 106 -1.34 12.37 -6.13
N ARG A 107 -2.57 12.89 -6.23
CA ARG A 107 -3.76 12.09 -6.52
C ARG A 107 -3.67 11.43 -7.90
N ARG A 108 -3.32 12.19 -8.95
CA ARG A 108 -3.13 11.66 -10.32
C ARG A 108 -2.05 10.59 -10.35
N ALA A 109 -0.90 10.82 -9.70
CA ALA A 109 0.17 9.83 -9.59
C ALA A 109 -0.30 8.55 -8.87
N GLY A 110 -1.15 8.68 -7.85
CA GLY A 110 -1.80 7.56 -7.16
C GLY A 110 -2.73 6.76 -8.07
N ASP A 111 -3.61 7.44 -8.80
CA ASP A 111 -4.55 6.83 -9.75
C ASP A 111 -3.78 6.08 -10.86
N ASP A 112 -2.73 6.70 -11.43
CA ASP A 112 -1.86 6.08 -12.42
C ASP A 112 -1.11 4.85 -11.86
N GLN A 113 -0.70 4.89 -10.60
CA GLN A 113 -0.05 3.74 -9.96
C GLN A 113 -1.03 2.58 -9.77
N VAL A 114 -2.27 2.86 -9.38
CA VAL A 114 -3.32 1.84 -9.25
C VAL A 114 -3.61 1.20 -10.61
N ALA A 115 -3.72 2.01 -11.67
CA ALA A 115 -3.94 1.51 -13.03
C ALA A 115 -2.77 0.63 -13.52
N ARG A 116 -1.50 1.06 -13.29
CA ARG A 116 -0.32 0.25 -13.61
C ARG A 116 -0.31 -1.07 -12.84
N ASN A 117 -0.63 -1.05 -11.56
CA ASN A 117 -0.69 -2.23 -10.71
C ASN A 117 -1.72 -3.24 -11.21
N HIS A 118 -2.90 -2.74 -11.62
CA HIS A 118 -3.94 -3.58 -12.23
C HIS A 118 -3.45 -4.20 -13.54
N ALA A 119 -2.89 -3.40 -14.44
CA ALA A 119 -2.34 -3.89 -15.71
C ALA A 119 -1.26 -4.95 -15.52
N HIS A 120 -0.34 -4.76 -14.56
CA HIS A 120 0.69 -5.76 -14.23
C HIS A 120 0.09 -7.07 -13.69
N THR A 121 -0.99 -6.99 -12.90
CA THR A 121 -1.68 -8.18 -12.40
C THR A 121 -2.34 -8.96 -13.54
N GLU A 122 -2.97 -8.28 -14.50
CA GLU A 122 -3.57 -8.92 -15.68
C GLU A 122 -2.50 -9.57 -16.58
N ILE A 123 -1.36 -8.91 -16.78
CA ILE A 123 -0.23 -9.52 -17.51
C ILE A 123 0.30 -10.76 -16.77
N ALA A 124 0.40 -10.71 -15.44
CA ALA A 124 0.83 -11.84 -14.64
C ALA A 124 -0.11 -13.05 -14.78
N ARG A 125 -1.43 -12.80 -14.73
CA ARG A 125 -2.46 -13.83 -14.94
C ARG A 125 -2.38 -14.45 -16.33
N ARG A 126 -2.17 -13.62 -17.37
CA ARG A 126 -2.00 -14.10 -18.74
C ARG A 126 -0.78 -15.02 -18.84
N ILE A 127 0.40 -14.59 -18.36
CA ILE A 127 1.61 -15.43 -18.35
C ILE A 127 1.36 -16.75 -17.61
N TRP A 128 0.65 -16.70 -16.48
CA TRP A 128 0.27 -17.91 -15.73
C TRP A 128 -0.58 -18.87 -16.54
N HIS A 129 -1.56 -18.37 -17.28
CA HIS A 129 -2.45 -19.19 -18.11
C HIS A 129 -1.76 -19.75 -19.35
N GLU A 130 -0.84 -19.00 -19.95
CA GLU A 130 -0.05 -19.43 -21.10
C GLU A 130 1.04 -20.46 -20.74
N ALA A 131 1.47 -20.49 -19.47
CA ALA A 131 2.47 -21.43 -18.99
C ALA A 131 1.92 -22.86 -18.89
N SER A 132 2.71 -23.84 -19.32
CA SER A 132 2.39 -25.27 -19.24
C SER A 132 2.71 -25.85 -17.86
N PRO A 133 2.09 -27.01 -17.47
CA PRO A 133 2.51 -27.75 -16.29
C PRO A 133 4.02 -28.01 -16.31
N ILE A 134 4.68 -27.97 -15.14
CA ILE A 134 6.12 -28.01 -15.04
C ILE A 134 6.76 -29.38 -15.35
N ALA A 135 5.98 -30.47 -15.16
CA ALA A 135 6.45 -31.82 -15.37
C ALA A 135 6.93 -32.06 -16.82
N GLY A 136 8.08 -32.71 -16.98
CA GLY A 136 8.70 -32.98 -18.27
C GLY A 136 9.33 -31.77 -18.97
N THR A 137 9.37 -30.61 -18.33
CA THR A 137 9.91 -29.37 -18.91
C THR A 137 11.31 -29.03 -18.39
N PRO A 138 12.03 -28.12 -19.04
CA PRO A 138 13.29 -27.57 -18.51
C PRO A 138 13.14 -26.96 -17.10
N GLY A 139 11.94 -26.45 -16.76
CA GLY A 139 11.65 -25.94 -15.41
C GLY A 139 11.69 -27.05 -14.34
N GLU A 140 11.25 -28.26 -14.64
CA GLU A 140 11.46 -29.41 -13.76
C GLU A 140 12.95 -29.73 -13.62
N GLY A 141 13.67 -29.79 -14.75
CA GLY A 141 15.13 -30.02 -14.77
C GLY A 141 15.89 -29.04 -13.87
N TYR A 142 15.45 -27.77 -13.82
CA TYR A 142 16.02 -26.77 -12.92
C TYR A 142 15.96 -27.20 -11.45
N PHE A 143 14.80 -27.68 -10.97
CA PHE A 143 14.66 -28.13 -9.58
C PHE A 143 15.35 -29.45 -9.32
N ARG A 144 15.35 -30.38 -10.31
CA ARG A 144 16.12 -31.63 -10.21
C ARG A 144 17.58 -31.38 -10.01
N GLY A 145 18.16 -30.43 -10.78
CA GLY A 145 19.54 -29.99 -10.64
C GLY A 145 19.89 -29.33 -9.30
N ARG A 146 18.87 -29.01 -8.48
CA ARG A 146 19.01 -28.49 -7.11
C ARG A 146 18.71 -29.54 -6.04
N GLY A 147 18.65 -30.82 -6.40
CA GLY A 147 18.42 -31.92 -5.46
C GLY A 147 16.95 -32.15 -5.11
N VAL A 148 15.99 -31.44 -5.71
CA VAL A 148 14.57 -31.67 -5.46
C VAL A 148 14.09 -32.88 -6.26
N THR A 149 13.74 -33.96 -5.58
CA THR A 149 13.29 -35.24 -6.21
C THR A 149 11.77 -35.46 -6.04
N MET A 150 11.13 -34.82 -5.09
CA MET A 150 9.68 -34.90 -4.87
C MET A 150 8.88 -34.37 -6.08
N SER A 151 7.59 -34.72 -6.15
CA SER A 151 6.67 -34.15 -7.14
C SER A 151 6.51 -32.64 -6.93
N LEU A 152 6.64 -31.88 -8.02
CA LEU A 152 6.52 -30.43 -7.97
C LEU A 152 5.04 -30.00 -7.91
N PRO A 153 4.69 -28.96 -7.12
CA PRO A 153 3.31 -28.52 -6.97
C PRO A 153 2.75 -27.84 -8.24
N PRO A 154 1.43 -27.88 -8.45
CA PRO A 154 0.80 -27.27 -9.63
C PRO A 154 0.88 -25.74 -9.66
N THR A 155 1.32 -25.11 -8.57
CA THR A 155 1.63 -23.67 -8.49
C THR A 155 2.94 -23.30 -9.19
N LEU A 156 3.67 -24.28 -9.68
CA LEU A 156 4.86 -24.11 -10.51
C LEU A 156 4.54 -24.56 -11.94
N ARG A 157 4.81 -23.69 -12.90
CA ARG A 157 4.62 -23.91 -14.33
C ARG A 157 5.87 -23.52 -15.10
N PHE A 158 5.94 -23.87 -16.38
CA PHE A 158 7.02 -23.49 -17.27
C PHE A 158 6.50 -22.69 -18.46
N HIS A 159 7.18 -21.62 -18.79
CA HIS A 159 6.90 -20.84 -20.01
C HIS A 159 8.17 -20.73 -20.85
N PRO A 160 8.14 -21.13 -22.15
CA PRO A 160 9.33 -21.21 -22.98
C PRO A 160 9.90 -19.82 -23.36
N ARG A 161 9.08 -18.74 -23.25
CA ARG A 161 9.47 -17.43 -23.76
C ARG A 161 8.73 -16.31 -23.01
N VAL A 162 9.34 -15.74 -21.96
CA VAL A 162 8.81 -14.62 -21.18
C VAL A 162 9.75 -13.42 -21.30
N LEU A 163 9.18 -12.22 -21.44
CA LEU A 163 9.96 -10.99 -21.44
C LEU A 163 10.72 -10.83 -20.12
N HIS A 164 12.03 -10.64 -20.18
CA HIS A 164 12.91 -10.57 -19.01
C HIS A 164 12.65 -9.36 -18.11
N GLY A 165 12.10 -8.28 -18.62
CA GLY A 165 11.75 -7.12 -17.82
C GLY A 165 11.67 -5.84 -18.65
N PRO A 166 11.14 -4.74 -18.07
CA PRO A 166 10.86 -3.51 -18.81
C PRO A 166 12.12 -2.80 -19.33
N LYS A 167 13.29 -3.07 -18.74
CA LYS A 167 14.57 -2.50 -19.15
C LYS A 167 15.31 -3.32 -20.21
N ALA A 168 14.95 -4.61 -20.35
CA ALA A 168 15.49 -5.51 -21.34
C ALA A 168 14.57 -5.55 -22.55
N ARG A 169 14.55 -4.48 -23.35
CA ARG A 169 13.79 -4.43 -24.59
C ARG A 169 14.19 -5.66 -25.41
N ASP A 170 13.20 -6.49 -25.75
CA ASP A 170 13.32 -7.65 -26.64
C ASP A 170 14.12 -8.86 -26.11
N LEU A 171 14.50 -8.90 -24.81
CA LEU A 171 15.08 -10.10 -24.23
C LEU A 171 13.98 -11.04 -23.71
N TRP A 172 13.79 -12.14 -24.40
CA TRP A 172 12.83 -13.20 -24.10
C TRP A 172 13.56 -14.45 -23.66
N LEU A 173 13.24 -14.96 -22.48
CA LEU A 173 13.90 -16.13 -21.88
C LEU A 173 12.88 -17.19 -21.46
N PRO A 174 13.27 -18.48 -21.47
CA PRO A 174 12.49 -19.49 -20.78
C PRO A 174 12.49 -19.22 -19.27
N ALA A 175 11.37 -19.51 -18.62
CA ALA A 175 11.27 -19.27 -17.18
C ALA A 175 10.35 -20.27 -16.47
N VAL A 176 10.70 -20.58 -15.23
CA VAL A 176 9.74 -21.15 -14.28
C VAL A 176 8.81 -20.02 -13.82
N ILE A 177 7.52 -20.28 -13.84
CA ILE A 177 6.46 -19.39 -13.42
C ILE A 177 5.85 -19.90 -12.13
N CYS A 178 6.05 -19.18 -11.04
CA CYS A 178 5.50 -19.53 -9.73
C CYS A 178 4.30 -18.63 -9.44
N ALA A 179 3.13 -19.21 -9.23
CA ALA A 179 1.91 -18.45 -8.92
C ALA A 179 1.93 -17.90 -7.50
N VAL A 180 1.84 -16.59 -7.36
CA VAL A 180 1.56 -15.94 -6.08
C VAL A 180 0.04 -15.85 -5.93
N GLN A 181 -0.48 -16.51 -4.91
CA GLN A 181 -1.92 -16.64 -4.68
C GLN A 181 -2.34 -15.93 -3.39
N ASP A 182 -3.44 -15.20 -3.45
CA ASP A 182 -4.11 -14.68 -2.25
C ASP A 182 -4.81 -15.82 -1.46
N LEU A 183 -5.41 -15.50 -0.30
CA LEU A 183 -6.07 -16.53 0.53
C LEU A 183 -7.23 -17.24 -0.18
N ALA A 184 -7.89 -16.61 -1.13
CA ALA A 184 -8.96 -17.20 -1.93
C ALA A 184 -8.43 -18.12 -3.06
N GLY A 185 -7.11 -18.15 -3.29
CA GLY A 185 -6.48 -18.95 -4.34
C GLY A 185 -6.34 -18.22 -5.68
N GLY A 186 -6.74 -16.96 -5.76
CA GLY A 186 -6.60 -16.13 -6.94
C GLY A 186 -5.14 -15.77 -7.22
N VAL A 187 -4.69 -15.88 -8.48
CA VAL A 187 -3.35 -15.44 -8.88
C VAL A 187 -3.31 -13.91 -8.93
N THR A 188 -2.48 -13.30 -8.09
CA THR A 188 -2.30 -11.85 -7.98
C THR A 188 -0.96 -11.36 -8.54
N ALA A 189 0.01 -12.27 -8.62
CA ALA A 189 1.33 -12.03 -9.20
C ALA A 189 1.94 -13.35 -9.67
N VAL A 190 3.00 -13.26 -10.46
CA VAL A 190 3.88 -14.39 -10.78
C VAL A 190 5.31 -14.04 -10.44
N HIS A 191 5.99 -14.97 -9.77
CA HIS A 191 7.42 -14.94 -9.57
C HIS A 191 8.06 -15.75 -10.71
N ARG A 192 8.97 -15.13 -11.45
CA ARG A 192 9.60 -15.70 -12.64
C ARG A 192 11.04 -16.01 -12.30
N ILE A 193 11.45 -17.25 -12.49
CA ILE A 193 12.84 -17.71 -12.40
C ILE A 193 13.31 -17.92 -13.83
N TYR A 194 14.16 -17.04 -14.32
CA TYR A 194 14.65 -17.10 -15.70
C TYR A 194 15.74 -18.15 -15.85
N LEU A 195 15.66 -18.90 -16.92
CA LEU A 195 16.63 -19.94 -17.25
C LEU A 195 17.49 -19.48 -18.42
N ASP A 196 18.76 -19.82 -18.37
CA ASP A 196 19.67 -19.67 -19.52
C ASP A 196 19.24 -20.63 -20.64
N PRO A 197 18.95 -20.14 -21.85
CA PRO A 197 18.47 -21.00 -22.94
C PRO A 197 19.45 -22.05 -23.38
N ALA A 198 20.77 -21.88 -23.16
CA ALA A 198 21.80 -22.85 -23.55
C ALA A 198 22.01 -23.95 -22.49
N THR A 199 21.95 -23.59 -21.21
CA THR A 199 22.24 -24.51 -20.09
C THR A 199 21.02 -24.96 -19.34
N LEU A 200 19.88 -24.26 -19.50
CA LEU A 200 18.62 -24.44 -18.77
C LEU A 200 18.78 -24.34 -17.24
N ARG A 201 19.88 -23.77 -16.78
CA ARG A 201 20.11 -23.41 -15.38
C ARG A 201 19.63 -21.98 -15.13
N ALA A 202 19.53 -21.60 -13.85
CA ALA A 202 19.28 -20.19 -13.54
C ALA A 202 20.34 -19.31 -14.23
N THR A 203 19.90 -18.20 -14.82
CA THR A 203 20.82 -17.28 -15.49
C THR A 203 21.88 -16.81 -14.49
N PRO A 204 23.18 -16.97 -14.77
CA PRO A 204 24.25 -16.72 -13.79
C PRO A 204 24.46 -15.23 -13.49
N ASN A 205 23.79 -14.34 -14.20
CA ASN A 205 24.02 -12.91 -14.10
C ASN A 205 23.09 -12.24 -13.07
N LYS A 206 23.51 -12.23 -11.82
CA LYS A 206 23.01 -11.30 -10.80
C LYS A 206 23.44 -9.85 -11.09
N THR A 207 23.33 -9.39 -12.33
CA THR A 207 23.54 -7.97 -12.58
C THR A 207 22.24 -7.22 -12.27
N THR A 208 22.35 -5.98 -11.78
CA THR A 208 21.19 -5.09 -11.52
C THR A 208 20.34 -4.83 -12.77
N LEU A 209 20.87 -5.10 -13.96
CA LEU A 209 20.20 -4.95 -15.26
C LEU A 209 19.38 -6.19 -15.65
N PHE A 210 19.82 -7.38 -15.25
CA PHE A 210 19.23 -8.66 -15.64
C PHE A 210 19.15 -9.60 -14.42
N PRO A 211 18.17 -9.41 -13.50
CA PRO A 211 18.01 -10.31 -12.37
C PRO A 211 17.62 -11.70 -12.86
N ASP A 212 18.16 -12.73 -12.21
CA ASP A 212 17.79 -14.14 -12.44
C ASP A 212 16.34 -14.44 -12.04
N LYS A 213 15.77 -13.61 -11.18
CA LYS A 213 14.39 -13.72 -10.68
C LYS A 213 13.69 -12.37 -10.71
N ALA A 214 12.39 -12.36 -11.04
CA ALA A 214 11.60 -11.14 -11.03
C ALA A 214 10.13 -11.41 -10.70
N LEU A 215 9.53 -10.48 -9.97
CA LEU A 215 8.10 -10.47 -9.67
C LEU A 215 7.35 -9.62 -10.69
N LEU A 216 6.16 -10.06 -11.09
CA LEU A 216 5.21 -9.27 -11.89
C LEU A 216 3.81 -9.41 -11.29
N GLY A 217 3.11 -8.29 -11.18
CA GLY A 217 1.81 -8.20 -10.53
C GLY A 217 1.90 -7.70 -9.10
N GLN A 218 0.82 -7.82 -8.35
CA GLN A 218 0.72 -7.35 -6.97
C GLN A 218 0.68 -8.55 -6.01
N PRO A 219 1.77 -8.88 -5.32
CA PRO A 219 1.79 -10.04 -4.43
C PRO A 219 0.86 -9.86 -3.22
N ARG A 220 0.54 -8.60 -2.85
CA ARG A 220 -0.28 -8.27 -1.67
C ARG A 220 0.24 -9.02 -0.44
N GLU A 221 -0.61 -9.82 0.21
CA GLU A 221 -0.26 -10.72 1.30
C GLU A 221 -0.23 -12.20 0.85
N GLY A 222 -0.17 -12.43 -0.46
CA GLY A 222 -0.20 -13.76 -1.06
C GLY A 222 1.09 -14.55 -0.85
N ALA A 223 1.08 -15.81 -1.30
CA ALA A 223 2.21 -16.71 -1.22
C ALA A 223 2.28 -17.64 -2.44
N ILE A 224 3.45 -18.19 -2.71
CA ILE A 224 3.60 -19.35 -3.59
C ILE A 224 3.34 -20.60 -2.73
N ARG A 225 2.20 -21.26 -2.97
CA ARG A 225 1.77 -22.40 -2.18
C ARG A 225 2.41 -23.68 -2.71
N LEU A 226 3.44 -24.18 -2.03
CA LEU A 226 4.11 -25.42 -2.43
C LEU A 226 3.36 -26.67 -1.96
N ALA A 227 2.44 -26.51 -1.01
CA ALA A 227 1.51 -27.54 -0.55
C ALA A 227 0.18 -26.92 -0.11
N ALA A 228 -0.82 -27.76 0.13
CA ALA A 228 -2.07 -27.35 0.80
C ALA A 228 -1.77 -26.85 2.22
N ALA A 229 -2.55 -25.89 2.71
CA ALA A 229 -2.45 -25.43 4.08
C ALA A 229 -2.86 -26.54 5.07
N ALA A 230 -2.16 -26.59 6.21
CA ALA A 230 -2.45 -27.51 7.31
C ALA A 230 -2.38 -26.77 8.65
N PRO A 231 -2.84 -27.37 9.76
CA PRO A 231 -2.73 -26.75 11.09
C PRO A 231 -1.32 -26.35 11.49
N ARG A 232 -0.30 -27.07 11.00
CA ARG A 232 1.11 -26.68 11.08
C ARG A 232 1.62 -26.38 9.66
N LEU A 233 2.04 -25.15 9.43
CA LEU A 233 2.49 -24.67 8.11
C LEU A 233 3.83 -23.96 8.26
N GLY A 234 4.77 -24.36 7.39
CA GLY A 234 6.04 -23.68 7.24
C GLY A 234 5.97 -22.56 6.23
N ARG A 235 6.81 -21.55 6.40
CA ARG A 235 7.07 -20.53 5.39
C ARG A 235 8.55 -20.21 5.31
N CYS A 236 9.01 -19.84 4.13
CA CYS A 236 10.39 -19.45 3.85
C CYS A 236 10.41 -18.34 2.79
N GLU A 237 11.58 -17.81 2.49
CA GLU A 237 11.74 -16.79 1.45
C GLU A 237 11.68 -17.39 0.05
N GLY A 238 12.57 -18.30 -0.29
CA GLY A 238 12.77 -18.86 -1.62
C GLY A 238 11.90 -20.09 -1.92
N VAL A 239 11.57 -20.28 -3.20
CA VAL A 239 10.85 -21.49 -3.67
C VAL A 239 11.72 -22.72 -3.54
N GLU A 240 13.00 -22.61 -3.90
CA GLU A 240 13.99 -23.70 -3.81
C GLU A 240 14.17 -24.14 -2.36
N THR A 241 14.40 -23.18 -1.47
CA THR A 241 14.47 -23.40 -0.01
C THR A 241 13.21 -24.10 0.51
N GLY A 242 12.03 -23.64 0.06
CA GLY A 242 10.75 -24.23 0.48
C GLY A 242 10.56 -25.67 0.03
N LEU A 243 10.93 -26.00 -1.21
CA LEU A 243 10.87 -27.37 -1.72
C LEU A 243 11.87 -28.29 -1.00
N SER A 244 13.08 -27.80 -0.70
CA SER A 244 14.09 -28.56 0.06
C SER A 244 13.62 -28.89 1.46
N ILE A 245 13.03 -27.93 2.17
CA ILE A 245 12.47 -28.15 3.51
C ILE A 245 11.29 -29.11 3.44
N GLN A 246 10.41 -28.96 2.47
CA GLN A 246 9.26 -29.86 2.30
C GLN A 246 9.70 -31.28 2.00
N GLN A 247 10.69 -31.47 1.15
CA GLN A 247 11.26 -32.78 0.84
C GLN A 247 11.89 -33.45 2.07
N ALA A 248 12.68 -32.70 2.85
CA ALA A 248 13.39 -33.22 4.00
C ALA A 248 12.47 -33.51 5.19
N THR A 249 11.40 -32.76 5.36
CA THR A 249 10.57 -32.79 6.59
C THR A 249 9.16 -33.31 6.39
N GLY A 250 8.66 -33.37 5.16
CA GLY A 250 7.25 -33.63 4.86
C GLY A 250 6.31 -32.50 5.27
N MET A 251 6.80 -31.39 5.85
CA MET A 251 5.98 -30.28 6.31
C MET A 251 5.46 -29.49 5.10
N PRO A 252 4.16 -29.11 5.05
CA PRO A 252 3.65 -28.21 4.05
C PRO A 252 4.33 -26.83 4.18
N ILE A 253 4.82 -26.29 3.04
CA ILE A 253 5.56 -25.02 2.99
C ILE A 253 4.91 -24.06 2.00
N TRP A 254 4.89 -22.77 2.35
CA TRP A 254 4.57 -21.67 1.47
C TRP A 254 5.79 -20.74 1.33
N SER A 255 6.12 -20.36 0.10
CA SER A 255 7.22 -19.41 -0.17
C SER A 255 6.68 -17.99 -0.28
N ALA A 256 7.41 -17.06 0.35
CA ALA A 256 7.07 -15.65 0.46
C ALA A 256 7.73 -14.75 -0.60
N ILE A 257 8.59 -15.28 -1.46
CA ILE A 257 9.27 -14.57 -2.55
C ILE A 257 10.43 -13.69 -2.05
N SER A 258 10.30 -13.06 -0.89
CA SER A 258 11.31 -12.21 -0.26
C SER A 258 11.09 -12.10 1.24
N GLY A 259 12.16 -11.78 1.99
CA GLY A 259 12.07 -11.60 3.45
C GLY A 259 11.05 -10.53 3.84
N GLY A 260 11.08 -9.37 3.19
CA GLY A 260 10.13 -8.29 3.46
C GLY A 260 8.67 -8.66 3.16
N HIS A 261 8.44 -9.55 2.21
CA HIS A 261 7.11 -10.08 1.91
C HIS A 261 6.69 -11.15 2.94
N MET A 262 7.64 -11.97 3.42
CA MET A 262 7.41 -12.98 4.44
C MET A 262 6.78 -12.40 5.72
N ALA A 263 7.22 -11.20 6.13
CA ALA A 263 6.64 -10.48 7.26
C ALA A 263 5.17 -10.06 7.05
N LYS A 264 4.72 -9.94 5.79
CA LYS A 264 3.37 -9.48 5.41
C LYS A 264 2.45 -10.61 4.96
N MET A 265 2.99 -11.79 4.67
CA MET A 265 2.26 -12.93 4.13
C MET A 265 1.11 -13.35 5.04
N ALA A 266 -0.11 -13.44 4.49
CA ALA A 266 -1.28 -13.91 5.21
C ALA A 266 -1.32 -15.43 5.28
N LEU A 267 -1.69 -15.97 6.44
CA LEU A 267 -1.93 -17.40 6.65
C LEU A 267 -3.42 -17.66 6.89
N PRO A 268 -3.97 -18.76 6.33
CA PRO A 268 -5.38 -19.08 6.51
C PRO A 268 -5.70 -19.44 7.97
N ALA A 269 -6.98 -19.34 8.34
CA ALA A 269 -7.44 -19.56 9.72
C ALA A 269 -7.17 -20.99 10.27
N ILE A 270 -7.05 -21.98 9.39
CA ILE A 270 -6.72 -23.37 9.78
C ILE A 270 -5.32 -23.48 10.39
N VAL A 271 -4.41 -22.54 10.13
CA VAL A 271 -3.03 -22.59 10.64
C VAL A 271 -3.02 -22.21 12.12
N ALA A 272 -2.77 -23.17 12.99
CA ALA A 272 -2.60 -22.99 14.42
C ALA A 272 -1.12 -22.77 14.81
N GLU A 273 -0.20 -23.39 14.06
CA GLU A 273 1.25 -23.24 14.27
C GLU A 273 1.94 -22.82 12.96
N ALA A 274 2.62 -21.69 12.99
CA ALA A 274 3.43 -21.16 11.90
C ALA A 274 4.92 -21.38 12.20
N VAL A 275 5.64 -22.04 11.28
CA VAL A 275 7.09 -22.25 11.36
C VAL A 275 7.77 -21.40 10.30
N THR A 276 8.53 -20.39 10.71
CA THR A 276 9.26 -19.52 9.79
C THR A 276 10.70 -20.01 9.66
N PHE A 277 11.07 -20.41 8.46
CA PHE A 277 12.44 -20.79 8.11
C PHE A 277 13.17 -19.55 7.61
N ALA A 278 14.11 -19.06 8.42
CA ALA A 278 14.86 -17.84 8.16
C ALA A 278 16.17 -18.18 7.44
N ASP A 279 16.47 -17.44 6.36
CA ASP A 279 17.80 -17.53 5.73
C ASP A 279 18.84 -16.85 6.65
N ARG A 280 20.06 -17.35 6.62
CA ARG A 280 21.18 -16.84 7.42
C ARG A 280 22.00 -15.83 6.62
N ASP A 281 21.35 -14.76 6.18
CA ASP A 281 22.01 -13.68 5.47
C ASP A 281 23.18 -13.06 6.26
N PRO A 282 24.19 -12.53 5.59
CA PRO A 282 25.19 -11.69 6.25
C PRO A 282 24.56 -10.44 6.87
N VAL A 283 25.23 -9.89 7.88
CA VAL A 283 24.78 -8.62 8.51
C VAL A 283 24.82 -7.50 7.46
N CYS A 284 23.73 -6.75 7.36
CA CYS A 284 23.63 -5.62 6.45
C CYS A 284 24.33 -4.38 7.05
N TRP A 285 25.38 -3.92 6.38
CA TRP A 285 26.12 -2.70 6.75
C TRP A 285 25.80 -1.50 5.83
N GLN A 286 24.82 -1.62 4.93
CA GLN A 286 24.35 -0.50 4.13
C GLN A 286 23.39 0.37 4.95
N PRO A 287 23.48 1.72 4.85
CA PRO A 287 22.57 2.62 5.55
C PRO A 287 21.12 2.32 5.21
N GLY A 288 20.28 2.18 6.24
CA GLY A 288 18.85 1.89 6.06
C GLY A 288 18.25 1.14 7.25
N PRO A 289 16.98 0.70 7.13
CA PRO A 289 16.24 0.04 8.22
C PRO A 289 16.84 -1.30 8.69
N LEU A 290 17.67 -1.91 7.87
CA LEU A 290 18.34 -3.19 8.14
C LEU A 290 19.80 -3.05 8.61
N TYR A 291 20.30 -1.83 8.77
CA TYR A 291 21.67 -1.60 9.22
C TYR A 291 21.97 -2.36 10.54
N GLY A 292 23.05 -3.13 10.56
CA GLY A 292 23.45 -3.94 11.68
C GLY A 292 22.59 -5.21 11.94
N LYS A 293 21.67 -5.55 11.04
CA LYS A 293 20.77 -6.72 11.17
C LYS A 293 21.04 -7.76 10.10
N ARG A 294 20.68 -9.02 10.38
CA ARG A 294 20.55 -10.07 9.37
C ARG A 294 19.16 -10.01 8.77
N PRO A 295 18.99 -9.75 7.46
CA PRO A 295 17.66 -9.54 6.86
C PRO A 295 16.70 -10.71 7.09
N GLY A 296 17.12 -11.95 6.83
CA GLY A 296 16.26 -13.14 7.01
C GLY A 296 15.76 -13.30 8.44
N GLU A 297 16.65 -13.17 9.43
CA GLU A 297 16.27 -13.24 10.85
C GLU A 297 15.34 -12.08 11.26
N HIS A 298 15.63 -10.87 10.78
CA HIS A 298 14.81 -9.69 11.08
C HIS A 298 13.36 -9.84 10.57
N TYR A 299 13.18 -10.28 9.35
CA TYR A 299 11.84 -10.48 8.80
C TYR A 299 11.13 -11.71 9.39
N ALA A 300 11.87 -12.75 9.76
CA ALA A 300 11.32 -13.91 10.47
C ALA A 300 10.76 -13.52 11.84
N LEU A 301 11.45 -12.64 12.57
CA LEU A 301 10.97 -12.10 13.86
C LEU A 301 9.69 -11.27 13.67
N GLN A 302 9.60 -10.43 12.65
CA GLN A 302 8.38 -9.66 12.35
C GLN A 302 7.21 -10.60 12.01
N ALA A 303 7.45 -11.60 11.19
CA ALA A 303 6.47 -12.59 10.81
C ALA A 303 5.94 -13.36 12.03
N ALA A 304 6.84 -13.82 12.91
CA ALA A 304 6.46 -14.52 14.13
C ALA A 304 5.69 -13.62 15.12
N ALA A 305 6.04 -12.34 15.22
CA ALA A 305 5.29 -11.38 16.03
C ALA A 305 3.84 -11.20 15.52
N ARG A 306 3.66 -11.09 14.20
CA ARG A 306 2.33 -11.03 13.57
C ARG A 306 1.51 -12.29 13.83
N ASP A 307 2.11 -13.47 13.77
CA ASP A 307 1.40 -14.72 14.04
C ASP A 307 0.95 -14.82 15.51
N ARG A 308 1.81 -14.46 16.45
CA ARG A 308 1.45 -14.42 17.87
C ARG A 308 0.31 -13.44 18.12
N ALA A 309 0.35 -12.26 17.52
CA ALA A 309 -0.75 -11.29 17.60
C ALA A 309 -2.06 -11.82 17.03
N ALA A 310 -2.00 -12.74 16.04
CA ALA A 310 -3.15 -13.45 15.50
C ALA A 310 -3.53 -14.73 16.28
N GLY A 311 -2.95 -14.96 17.46
CA GLY A 311 -3.24 -16.11 18.34
C GLY A 311 -2.60 -17.43 17.89
N ARG A 312 -1.64 -17.41 16.96
CA ARG A 312 -0.94 -18.62 16.48
C ARG A 312 0.30 -18.91 17.30
N ARG A 313 0.65 -20.19 17.42
CA ARG A 313 1.99 -20.57 17.85
C ARG A 313 2.98 -20.22 16.72
N ALA A 314 4.08 -19.55 17.05
CA ALA A 314 5.08 -19.12 16.07
C ALA A 314 6.48 -19.60 16.46
N LEU A 315 7.10 -20.34 15.57
CA LEU A 315 8.46 -20.85 15.68
C LEU A 315 9.34 -20.23 14.58
N ILE A 316 10.61 -20.04 14.88
CA ILE A 316 11.62 -19.63 13.91
C ILE A 316 12.72 -20.70 13.89
N VAL A 317 13.10 -21.14 12.69
CA VAL A 317 14.16 -22.10 12.45
C VAL A 317 15.15 -21.49 11.46
N ALA A 318 16.43 -21.56 11.77
CA ALA A 318 17.53 -21.15 10.89
C ALA A 318 18.38 -22.37 10.52
N PRO A 319 19.07 -22.37 9.36
CA PRO A 319 19.92 -23.47 8.96
C PRO A 319 21.08 -23.64 9.97
N PRO A 320 21.53 -24.87 10.22
CA PRO A 320 22.64 -25.13 11.14
C PRO A 320 23.99 -24.69 10.56
N GLY A 321 24.94 -24.43 11.44
CA GLY A 321 26.33 -24.10 11.05
C GLY A 321 26.45 -22.76 10.32
N ASN A 322 27.25 -22.74 9.26
CA ASN A 322 27.52 -21.55 8.44
C ASN A 322 26.76 -21.55 7.09
N LYS A 323 25.71 -22.35 6.97
CA LYS A 323 24.89 -22.41 5.74
C LYS A 323 24.02 -21.18 5.62
N GLU A 324 23.91 -20.66 4.41
CA GLU A 324 23.09 -19.47 4.13
C GLU A 324 21.62 -19.83 4.04
N ASP A 325 21.27 -20.95 3.39
CA ASP A 325 19.89 -21.42 3.26
C ASP A 325 19.73 -22.96 3.39
N PHE A 326 18.51 -23.45 3.38
CA PHE A 326 18.21 -24.89 3.50
C PHE A 326 18.36 -25.68 2.21
N ASN A 327 18.46 -25.03 1.04
CA ASN A 327 18.76 -25.72 -0.22
C ASN A 327 20.24 -26.13 -0.27
N ASP A 328 21.13 -25.35 0.34
CA ASP A 328 22.55 -25.72 0.48
C ASP A 328 22.73 -27.02 1.25
N LEU A 329 21.94 -27.23 2.31
CA LEU A 329 21.95 -28.47 3.07
C LEU A 329 21.51 -29.67 2.24
N LEU A 330 20.46 -29.50 1.42
CA LEU A 330 19.97 -30.58 0.58
C LEU A 330 21.00 -31.00 -0.49
N GLN A 331 21.73 -30.05 -1.06
CA GLN A 331 22.75 -30.31 -2.10
C GLN A 331 24.00 -31.03 -1.56
N GLU A 332 24.32 -30.94 -0.26
CA GLU A 332 25.44 -31.62 0.37
C GLU A 332 25.13 -33.07 0.77
N THR A 333 23.86 -33.39 0.97
CA THR A 333 23.43 -34.71 1.45
C THR A 333 22.95 -35.64 0.36
N GLY A 334 22.84 -35.15 -0.87
CA GLY A 334 22.47 -35.91 -2.09
C GLY A 334 23.63 -36.15 -2.99
#